data_bbf6e9b5a69dc8d73b2a69f4d0c84567
#
_entry.id   bbf6e9b5a69dc8d73b2a69f4d0c84567
#
_cell.length_a   1.000
_cell.length_b   1.000
_cell.length_c   1.000
_cell.angle_alpha   90.00
_cell.angle_beta   90.00
_cell.angle_gamma   90.00
#
_symmetry.space_group_name_H-M   'P 1'
#
loop_
_entity.id
_entity.type
_entity.pdbx_description
1 polymer ?
#
loop_
_entity_poly.entity_id
_entity_poly.type
_entity_poly.pdbx_seq_one_letter_code
_entity_poly.pdbx_strand_id
1 'polypeptide(L)'
;TQMDLIRFPLYEFQFKIYSSPEYIEKFGIPKSVSDLSKHTIIAFGHDVEPSIPDVNCILDLIPKSKKPKTIYISNMYGVMRAIGGGAGIGALPEYMKISNNNLVPILPNANTPKTIIYFTYPPELKGSKKIEALRDFLVREVNKEKKV
;
A
#
# COMPACT_ATOMS: atom_id res chain seq x y z
N THR A 1 -26.01 11.18 -6.89
CA THR A 1 -26.68 10.34 -5.88
C THR A 1 -25.68 9.26 -5.47
N GLN A 2 -25.12 9.41 -4.27
CA GLN A 2 -24.27 8.37 -3.69
C GLN A 2 -25.18 7.16 -3.45
N MET A 3 -24.99 6.08 -4.19
CA MET A 3 -25.74 4.84 -3.94
C MET A 3 -25.30 4.30 -2.58
N ASP A 4 -26.24 4.02 -1.69
CA ASP A 4 -26.01 3.37 -0.41
C ASP A 4 -25.60 1.91 -0.66
N LEU A 5 -24.30 1.69 -0.82
CA LEU A 5 -23.75 0.35 -1.04
C LEU A 5 -23.68 -0.43 0.28
N ILE A 6 -24.03 -1.71 0.22
CA ILE A 6 -23.74 -2.65 1.31
C ILE A 6 -22.24 -2.92 1.29
N ARG A 7 -21.61 -2.79 2.45
CA ARG A 7 -20.16 -2.99 2.62
C ARG A 7 -19.90 -4.17 3.54
N PHE A 8 -19.11 -5.10 3.07
CA PHE A 8 -18.63 -6.23 3.85
C PHE A 8 -17.10 -6.13 3.97
N PRO A 9 -16.53 -6.04 5.19
CA PRO A 9 -15.07 -5.97 5.36
C PRO A 9 -14.45 -7.30 4.93
N LEU A 10 -13.56 -7.23 3.95
CA LEU A 10 -12.97 -8.41 3.34
C LEU A 10 -11.56 -8.69 3.87
N TYR A 11 -10.74 -7.65 3.92
CA TYR A 11 -9.32 -7.78 4.25
C TYR A 11 -8.78 -6.51 4.89
N GLU A 12 -8.06 -6.65 6.00
CA GLU A 12 -7.28 -5.58 6.63
C GLU A 12 -5.80 -5.80 6.33
N PHE A 13 -5.10 -4.76 5.93
CA PHE A 13 -3.66 -4.74 5.75
C PHE A 13 -3.04 -3.48 6.33
N GLN A 14 -1.74 -3.53 6.58
CA GLN A 14 -0.96 -2.37 6.99
C GLN A 14 -0.02 -1.94 5.86
N PHE A 15 0.13 -0.64 5.67
CA PHE A 15 1.24 -0.12 4.89
C PHE A 15 2.56 -0.34 5.62
N LYS A 16 3.59 -0.70 4.87
CA LYS A 16 4.96 -0.77 5.37
C LYS A 16 5.89 -0.02 4.44
N ILE A 17 7.00 0.46 4.97
CA ILE A 17 8.00 1.19 4.20
C ILE A 17 9.01 0.19 3.66
N TYR A 18 9.27 0.27 2.38
CA TYR A 18 10.17 -0.62 1.67
C TYR A 18 11.25 0.13 0.92
N SER A 19 12.37 -0.53 0.75
CA SER A 19 13.46 -0.19 -0.15
C SER A 19 13.94 -1.46 -0.85
N SER A 20 15.04 -1.37 -1.58
CA SER A 20 15.71 -2.53 -2.17
C SER A 20 17.13 -2.67 -1.64
N PRO A 21 17.76 -3.88 -1.71
CA PRO A 21 19.16 -4.06 -1.34
C PRO A 21 20.08 -3.12 -2.08
N GLU A 22 19.88 -2.93 -3.38
CA GLU A 22 20.71 -2.03 -4.22
C GLU A 22 20.62 -0.57 -3.78
N TYR A 23 19.41 -0.09 -3.46
CA TYR A 23 19.24 1.27 -2.98
C TYR A 23 19.91 1.48 -1.62
N ILE A 24 19.73 0.52 -0.71
CA ILE A 24 20.32 0.54 0.64
C ILE A 24 21.84 0.55 0.57
N GLU A 25 22.44 -0.28 -0.28
CA GLU A 25 23.89 -0.34 -0.47
C GLU A 25 24.45 1.01 -0.94
N LYS A 26 23.74 1.66 -1.87
CA LYS A 26 24.18 2.91 -2.48
C LYS A 26 23.95 4.15 -1.63
N PHE A 27 22.82 4.21 -0.92
CA PHE A 27 22.35 5.42 -0.23
C PHE A 27 22.18 5.27 1.28
N GLY A 28 22.36 4.05 1.81
CA GLY A 28 22.17 3.73 3.22
C GLY A 28 20.72 3.52 3.62
N ILE A 29 20.53 3.05 4.86
CA ILE A 29 19.21 2.87 5.47
C ILE A 29 18.87 4.10 6.32
N PRO A 30 17.70 4.75 6.14
CA PRO A 30 17.23 5.77 7.05
C PRO A 30 17.03 5.17 8.46
N LYS A 31 17.52 5.85 9.47
CA LYS A 31 17.40 5.42 10.88
C LYS A 31 16.11 5.88 11.52
N SER A 32 15.50 6.91 10.96
CA SER A 32 14.24 7.50 11.42
C SER A 32 13.39 7.98 10.25
N VAL A 33 12.11 8.23 10.50
CA VAL A 33 11.21 8.82 9.49
C VAL A 33 11.69 10.21 9.04
N SER A 34 12.37 10.93 9.91
CA SER A 34 12.96 12.24 9.61
C SER A 34 14.06 12.15 8.54
N ASP A 35 14.77 11.03 8.47
CA ASP A 35 15.83 10.82 7.50
C ASP A 35 15.28 10.56 6.09
N LEU A 36 14.02 10.17 5.95
CA LEU A 36 13.36 9.98 4.65
C LEU A 36 13.47 11.22 3.77
N SER A 37 13.54 12.39 4.37
CA SER A 37 13.71 13.66 3.63
C SER A 37 15.01 13.76 2.83
N LYS A 38 15.99 12.95 3.14
CA LYS A 38 17.31 12.90 2.47
C LYS A 38 17.35 11.86 1.34
N HIS A 39 16.27 11.09 1.19
CA HIS A 39 16.17 10.01 0.22
C HIS A 39 15.23 10.34 -0.93
N THR A 40 15.31 9.57 -2.00
CA THR A 40 14.32 9.61 -3.07
C THR A 40 13.09 8.83 -2.64
N ILE A 41 11.93 9.46 -2.66
CA ILE A 41 10.64 8.86 -2.31
C ILE A 41 9.90 8.46 -3.58
N ILE A 42 9.41 7.24 -3.62
CA ILE A 42 8.51 6.75 -4.67
C ILE A 42 7.09 6.83 -4.12
N ALA A 43 6.24 7.58 -4.80
CA ALA A 43 4.87 7.84 -4.39
C ALA A 43 3.88 7.55 -5.51
N PHE A 44 2.61 7.34 -5.14
CA PHE A 44 1.52 7.22 -6.11
C PHE A 44 1.22 8.60 -6.73
N GLY A 45 0.91 8.62 -8.03
CA GLY A 45 0.65 9.86 -8.77
C GLY A 45 -0.44 10.72 -8.13
N HIS A 46 -0.15 12.01 -7.93
CA HIS A 46 -1.03 12.92 -7.21
C HIS A 46 -2.19 13.47 -8.04
N ASP A 47 -2.14 13.31 -9.37
CA ASP A 47 -3.22 13.74 -10.28
C ASP A 47 -4.29 12.64 -10.49
N VAL A 48 -4.14 11.51 -9.83
CA VAL A 48 -5.06 10.38 -9.94
C VAL A 48 -5.63 10.08 -8.55
N GLU A 49 -6.96 10.06 -8.44
CA GLU A 49 -7.60 9.66 -7.20
C GLU A 49 -7.33 8.19 -6.93
N PRO A 50 -6.66 7.85 -5.80
CA PRO A 50 -6.29 6.47 -5.54
C PRO A 50 -7.49 5.63 -5.15
N SER A 51 -7.54 4.39 -5.65
CA SER A 51 -8.54 3.40 -5.25
C SER A 51 -8.34 2.89 -3.82
N ILE A 52 -7.13 3.05 -3.28
CA ILE A 52 -6.77 2.65 -1.93
C ILE A 52 -6.44 3.92 -1.14
N PRO A 53 -7.12 4.18 -0.03
CA PRO A 53 -6.76 5.32 0.83
C PRO A 53 -5.36 5.15 1.40
N ASP A 54 -4.76 6.25 1.79
CA ASP A 54 -3.44 6.30 2.45
C ASP A 54 -2.25 5.79 1.62
N VAL A 55 -2.40 5.62 0.31
CA VAL A 55 -1.30 5.14 -0.57
C VAL A 55 -0.04 6.00 -0.51
N ASN A 56 -0.17 7.26 -0.13
CA ASN A 56 0.93 8.22 0.03
C ASN A 56 1.26 8.52 1.50
N CYS A 57 0.91 7.61 2.42
CA CYS A 57 1.17 7.79 3.85
C CYS A 57 2.65 8.07 4.19
N ILE A 58 3.59 7.64 3.36
CA ILE A 58 5.02 7.93 3.54
C ILE A 58 5.30 9.44 3.50
N LEU A 59 4.57 10.19 2.66
CA LEU A 59 4.73 11.65 2.57
C LEU A 59 4.23 12.36 3.83
N ASP A 60 3.24 11.77 4.51
CA ASP A 60 2.70 12.30 5.77
C ASP A 60 3.65 12.08 6.95
N LEU A 61 4.55 11.12 6.85
CA LEU A 61 5.59 10.87 7.85
C LEU A 61 6.75 11.86 7.77
N ILE A 62 6.92 12.53 6.64
CA ILE A 62 8.01 13.49 6.42
C ILE A 62 7.56 14.86 6.90
N PRO A 63 8.37 15.58 7.71
CA PRO A 63 8.04 16.92 8.14
C PRO A 63 7.72 17.85 6.95
N LYS A 64 6.61 18.56 7.01
CA LYS A 64 6.14 19.46 5.92
C LYS A 64 7.13 20.54 5.51
N SER A 65 8.05 20.91 6.42
CA SER A 65 9.15 21.85 6.15
C SER A 65 10.23 21.27 5.24
N LYS A 66 10.23 19.95 5.02
CA LYS A 66 11.21 19.24 4.19
C LYS A 66 10.54 18.73 2.92
N LYS A 67 11.24 18.88 1.79
CA LYS A 67 10.77 18.45 0.48
C LYS A 67 11.73 17.40 -0.08
N PRO A 68 11.48 16.11 0.13
CA PRO A 68 12.31 15.07 -0.45
C PRO A 68 12.16 15.06 -1.98
N LYS A 69 13.18 14.56 -2.67
CA LYS A 69 13.03 14.21 -4.08
C LYS A 69 11.95 13.14 -4.19
N THR A 70 10.89 13.40 -4.93
CA THR A 70 9.76 12.48 -5.06
C THR A 70 9.51 12.14 -6.53
N ILE A 71 9.38 10.85 -6.81
CA ILE A 71 9.00 10.32 -8.11
C ILE A 71 7.57 9.77 -7.99
N TYR A 72 6.66 10.30 -8.81
CA TYR A 72 5.26 9.89 -8.83
C TYR A 72 5.00 8.89 -9.96
N ILE A 73 4.32 7.79 -9.61
CA ILE A 73 3.95 6.72 -10.55
C ILE A 73 2.45 6.44 -10.39
N SER A 74 1.71 6.43 -11.51
CA SER A 74 0.25 6.40 -11.53
C SER A 74 -0.40 5.04 -11.26
N ASN A 75 0.38 4.00 -10.91
CA ASN A 75 -0.16 2.71 -10.52
C ASN A 75 0.73 2.03 -9.46
N MET A 76 0.09 1.26 -8.57
CA MET A 76 0.78 0.63 -7.42
C MET A 76 1.80 -0.45 -7.84
N TYR A 77 1.54 -1.16 -8.93
CA TYR A 77 2.50 -2.14 -9.45
C TYR A 77 3.79 -1.45 -9.91
N GLY A 78 3.66 -0.32 -10.61
CA GLY A 78 4.81 0.51 -11.00
C GLY A 78 5.58 1.07 -9.81
N VAL A 79 4.88 1.51 -8.76
CA VAL A 79 5.51 1.94 -7.48
C VAL A 79 6.33 0.78 -6.88
N MET A 80 5.75 -0.40 -6.78
CA MET A 80 6.43 -1.60 -6.27
C MET A 80 7.66 -1.95 -7.11
N ARG A 81 7.55 -1.93 -8.44
CA ARG A 81 8.66 -2.23 -9.35
C ARG A 81 9.79 -1.20 -9.24
N ALA A 82 9.46 0.07 -9.09
CA ALA A 82 10.46 1.13 -8.93
C ALA A 82 11.23 0.98 -7.63
N ILE A 83 10.54 0.70 -6.51
CA ILE A 83 11.19 0.44 -5.22
C ILE A 83 12.10 -0.79 -5.31
N GLY A 84 11.59 -1.91 -5.79
CA GLY A 84 12.35 -3.17 -5.94
C GLY A 84 13.51 -3.06 -6.93
N GLY A 85 13.42 -2.15 -7.91
CA GLY A 85 14.48 -1.83 -8.87
C GLY A 85 15.50 -0.81 -8.40
N GLY A 86 15.45 -0.37 -7.14
CA GLY A 86 16.45 0.52 -6.56
C GLY A 86 16.27 2.01 -6.83
N ALA A 87 15.09 2.45 -7.28
CA ALA A 87 14.84 3.85 -7.58
C ALA A 87 14.64 4.73 -6.32
N GLY A 88 14.24 4.13 -5.20
CA GLY A 88 13.98 4.89 -3.97
C GLY A 88 13.31 4.09 -2.87
N ILE A 89 12.70 4.81 -1.95
CA ILE A 89 11.96 4.30 -0.79
C ILE A 89 10.48 4.64 -0.97
N GLY A 90 9.59 3.72 -0.64
CA GLY A 90 8.15 3.97 -0.72
C GLY A 90 7.35 3.15 0.28
N ALA A 91 6.07 3.50 0.45
CA ALA A 91 5.13 2.73 1.23
C ALA A 91 4.28 1.85 0.32
N LEU A 92 4.11 0.60 0.71
CA LEU A 92 3.30 -0.39 0.01
C LEU A 92 2.44 -1.18 1.00
N PRO A 93 1.26 -1.64 0.59
CA PRO A 93 0.55 -2.67 1.33
C PRO A 93 1.44 -3.89 1.58
N GLU A 94 1.45 -4.39 2.81
CA GLU A 94 2.37 -5.47 3.22
C GLU A 94 2.23 -6.74 2.37
N TYR A 95 1.06 -7.03 1.83
CA TYR A 95 0.84 -8.20 0.97
C TYR A 95 1.59 -8.12 -0.37
N MET A 96 1.97 -6.93 -0.83
CA MET A 96 2.70 -6.77 -2.10
C MET A 96 4.12 -7.30 -2.03
N LYS A 97 4.69 -7.49 -0.83
CA LYS A 97 6.01 -8.11 -0.66
C LYS A 97 6.06 -9.54 -1.22
N ILE A 98 4.96 -10.27 -1.16
CA ILE A 98 4.87 -11.65 -1.68
C ILE A 98 5.22 -11.71 -3.17
N SER A 99 4.87 -10.66 -3.90
CA SER A 99 5.09 -10.56 -5.36
C SER A 99 6.48 -10.07 -5.76
N ASN A 100 7.31 -9.64 -4.78
CA ASN A 100 8.63 -9.08 -5.11
C ASN A 100 9.64 -9.31 -3.97
N ASN A 101 10.55 -10.25 -4.17
CA ASN A 101 11.58 -10.61 -3.19
C ASN A 101 12.64 -9.53 -2.98
N ASN A 102 12.76 -8.54 -3.89
CA ASN A 102 13.69 -7.42 -3.74
C ASN A 102 13.19 -6.31 -2.81
N LEU A 103 11.99 -6.45 -2.26
CA LEU A 103 11.47 -5.51 -1.28
C LEU A 103 12.00 -5.84 0.11
N VAL A 104 12.75 -4.91 0.68
CA VAL A 104 13.28 -4.97 2.04
C VAL A 104 12.49 -4.02 2.92
N PRO A 105 11.78 -4.50 3.96
CA PRO A 105 11.10 -3.62 4.90
C PRO A 105 12.12 -2.83 5.71
N ILE A 106 11.87 -1.53 5.86
CA ILE A 106 12.69 -0.61 6.64
C ILE A 106 11.80 0.19 7.58
N LEU A 107 12.37 0.80 8.61
CA LEU A 107 11.65 1.59 9.61
C LEU A 107 10.41 0.85 10.17
N PRO A 108 10.59 -0.32 10.78
CA PRO A 108 9.48 -1.19 11.21
C PRO A 108 8.56 -0.53 12.26
N ASN A 109 9.06 0.48 12.98
CA ASN A 109 8.31 1.21 14.01
C ASN A 109 7.63 2.49 13.47
N ALA A 110 7.69 2.74 12.15
CA ALA A 110 7.00 3.88 11.57
C ALA A 110 5.49 3.74 11.76
N ASN A 111 4.84 4.84 12.14
CA ASN A 111 3.39 4.87 12.34
C ASN A 111 2.67 4.94 10.99
N THR A 112 2.50 3.79 10.37
CA THR A 112 1.80 3.64 9.09
C THR A 112 0.35 3.19 9.30
N PRO A 113 -0.59 3.63 8.45
CA PRO A 113 -2.01 3.31 8.64
C PRO A 113 -2.31 1.85 8.32
N LYS A 114 -3.39 1.37 8.93
CA LYS A 114 -4.09 0.16 8.54
C LYS A 114 -5.29 0.54 7.67
N THR A 115 -5.54 -0.25 6.66
CA THR A 115 -6.60 0.00 5.68
C THR A 115 -7.42 -1.27 5.50
N ILE A 116 -8.74 -1.11 5.40
CA ILE A 116 -9.67 -2.22 5.16
C ILE A 116 -10.15 -2.16 3.72
N ILE A 117 -10.05 -3.29 3.03
CA ILE A 117 -10.69 -3.50 1.73
C ILE A 117 -12.08 -4.08 1.99
N TYR A 118 -13.06 -3.49 1.33
CA TYR A 118 -14.47 -3.91 1.43
C TYR A 118 -14.94 -4.57 0.14
N PHE A 119 -15.69 -5.63 0.29
CA PHE A 119 -16.56 -6.15 -0.76
C PHE A 119 -17.85 -5.34 -0.73
N THR A 120 -18.18 -4.66 -1.80
CA THR A 120 -19.34 -3.76 -1.87
C THR A 120 -20.29 -4.20 -2.98
N TYR A 121 -21.59 -4.07 -2.73
CA TYR A 121 -22.62 -4.38 -3.70
C TYR A 121 -23.88 -3.55 -3.44
N PRO A 122 -24.71 -3.29 -4.46
CA PRO A 122 -25.93 -2.53 -4.30
C PRO A 122 -26.98 -3.30 -3.46
N PRO A 123 -27.83 -2.59 -2.70
CA PRO A 123 -28.84 -3.20 -1.81
C PRO A 123 -29.79 -4.18 -2.50
N GLU A 124 -30.08 -3.95 -3.78
CA GLU A 124 -30.97 -4.79 -4.60
C GLU A 124 -30.46 -6.22 -4.75
N LEU A 125 -29.15 -6.42 -4.56
CA LEU A 125 -28.50 -7.73 -4.61
C LEU A 125 -28.40 -8.40 -3.23
N LYS A 126 -28.95 -7.79 -2.20
CA LYS A 126 -29.02 -8.39 -0.87
C LYS A 126 -29.84 -9.69 -0.93
N GLY A 127 -29.26 -10.79 -0.44
CA GLY A 127 -29.89 -12.11 -0.52
C GLY A 127 -29.66 -12.86 -1.84
N SER A 128 -28.93 -12.26 -2.79
CA SER A 128 -28.53 -12.97 -4.00
C SER A 128 -27.52 -14.07 -3.68
N LYS A 129 -27.86 -15.32 -4.02
CA LYS A 129 -26.97 -16.47 -3.83
C LYS A 129 -25.65 -16.34 -4.58
N LYS A 130 -25.64 -15.65 -5.72
CA LYS A 130 -24.41 -15.39 -6.49
C LYS A 130 -23.48 -14.46 -5.74
N ILE A 131 -24.02 -13.40 -5.13
CA ILE A 131 -23.23 -12.45 -4.33
C ILE A 131 -22.69 -13.13 -3.06
N GLU A 132 -23.52 -13.91 -2.37
CA GLU A 132 -23.09 -14.67 -1.21
C GLU A 132 -21.99 -15.67 -1.55
N ALA A 133 -22.12 -16.41 -2.65
CA ALA A 133 -21.11 -17.35 -3.11
C ALA A 133 -19.78 -16.67 -3.46
N LEU A 134 -19.83 -15.51 -4.15
CA LEU A 134 -18.64 -14.73 -4.47
C LEU A 134 -17.97 -14.19 -3.21
N ARG A 135 -18.74 -13.63 -2.27
CA ARG A 135 -18.24 -13.17 -0.98
C ARG A 135 -17.54 -14.29 -0.22
N ASP A 136 -18.18 -15.44 -0.08
CA ASP A 136 -17.64 -16.58 0.65
C ASP A 136 -16.38 -17.14 -0.01
N PHE A 137 -16.32 -17.14 -1.34
CA PHE A 137 -15.11 -17.46 -2.09
C PHE A 137 -13.97 -16.48 -1.77
N LEU A 138 -14.21 -15.17 -1.86
CA LEU A 138 -13.21 -14.15 -1.59
C LEU A 138 -12.69 -14.22 -0.15
N VAL A 139 -13.58 -14.39 0.84
CA VAL A 139 -13.21 -14.57 2.26
C VAL A 139 -12.30 -15.78 2.43
N ARG A 140 -12.61 -16.89 1.79
CA ARG A 140 -11.80 -18.11 1.85
C ARG A 140 -10.42 -17.92 1.24
N GLU A 141 -10.33 -17.26 0.06
CA GLU A 141 -9.04 -17.02 -0.60
C GLU A 141 -8.16 -16.06 0.22
N VAL A 142 -8.73 -14.97 0.71
CA VAL A 142 -8.01 -14.01 1.58
C VAL A 142 -7.49 -14.67 2.85
N ASN A 143 -8.25 -15.58 3.46
CA ASN A 143 -7.82 -16.28 4.67
C ASN A 143 -6.68 -17.30 4.41
N LYS A 144 -6.54 -17.80 3.19
CA LYS A 144 -5.37 -18.62 2.81
C LYS A 144 -4.09 -17.78 2.80
N GLU A 145 -4.16 -16.58 2.25
CA GLU A 145 -3.02 -15.65 2.20
C GLU A 145 -2.54 -15.22 3.60
N LYS A 146 -3.44 -15.07 4.58
CA LYS A 146 -3.09 -14.72 5.97
C LYS A 146 -2.32 -15.80 6.70
N LYS A 147 -2.32 -17.04 6.24
CA LYS A 147 -1.65 -18.19 6.87
C LYS A 147 -0.21 -18.41 6.36
N VAL A 148 0.22 -17.61 5.43
CA VAL A 148 1.59 -17.56 4.90
C VAL A 148 2.32 -16.33 5.48
#